data_c7efe4a870781766d0d6962d01958720
#
_entry.id   c7efe4a870781766d0d6962d01958720
#
_cell.length_a   1.000
_cell.length_b   1.000
_cell.length_c   1.000
_cell.angle_alpha   90.00
_cell.angle_beta   90.00
_cell.angle_gamma   90.00
#
_symmetry.space_group_name_H-M   'P 1'
#
loop_
_entity.id
_entity.type
_entity.pdbx_description
1 polymer ?
#
loop_
_entity_poly.entity_id
_entity_poly.type
_entity_poly.pdbx_seq_one_letter_code
_entity_poly.pdbx_strand_id
1 'polypeptide(L)'
;VTSHRTDFVVTCEHGGNAVPAAFSARFQSKQAQAMLRSHRGYDPGAWEASIQVALGLFPDSAEESMLAVDPNDFGVFRQERPHCTWLASKTTRLLVDLNRSSDASDVFSKFTGPLAAAERDELLASWHRPYRDAVEAEVARRIECHRCVVHLSIHTFTPRIAGRWRPIDVGLLFDPARTGEATFCEAWKVACSPISTKLRVAYNQPYLGTDDGLTTHLRGCFGDASYLGIEVEICNRFFKRRRESQMQIVDTLLQTLPANGGNKTISPKGAK
;
A
#
# COMPACT_ATOMS: atom_id res chain seq x y z
N VAL A 1 -11.39 -16.55 -26.97
CA VAL A 1 -11.32 -16.22 -25.54
C VAL A 1 -10.10 -15.33 -25.41
N THR A 2 -10.28 -14.02 -25.32
CA THR A 2 -9.20 -13.07 -25.08
C THR A 2 -8.67 -13.32 -23.68
N SER A 3 -7.42 -13.79 -23.58
CA SER A 3 -6.70 -13.89 -22.32
C SER A 3 -6.56 -12.47 -21.76
N HIS A 4 -7.31 -12.13 -20.73
CA HIS A 4 -7.13 -10.88 -20.01
C HIS A 4 -5.74 -10.90 -19.36
N ARG A 5 -4.89 -9.98 -19.78
CA ARG A 5 -3.58 -9.79 -19.14
C ARG A 5 -3.78 -9.08 -17.81
N THR A 6 -3.17 -9.57 -16.75
CA THR A 6 -3.19 -8.94 -15.44
C THR A 6 -2.15 -7.83 -15.37
N ASP A 7 -2.58 -6.65 -14.97
CA ASP A 7 -1.70 -5.53 -14.64
C ASP A 7 -1.74 -5.26 -13.13
N PHE A 8 -0.68 -4.66 -12.62
CA PHE A 8 -0.57 -4.32 -11.21
C PHE A 8 -0.58 -2.80 -11.01
N VAL A 9 -1.26 -2.37 -9.95
CA VAL A 9 -1.10 -1.04 -9.36
C VAL A 9 -0.62 -1.25 -7.93
N VAL A 10 0.54 -0.71 -7.58
CA VAL A 10 1.11 -0.78 -6.23
C VAL A 10 1.01 0.59 -5.61
N THR A 11 0.38 0.71 -4.45
CA THR A 11 0.24 1.98 -3.75
C THR A 11 0.86 1.96 -2.36
N CYS A 12 1.20 3.15 -1.84
CA CYS A 12 1.65 3.34 -0.47
C CYS A 12 1.17 4.71 0.05
N GLU A 13 0.04 4.73 0.71
CA GLU A 13 -0.63 5.93 1.22
C GLU A 13 0.12 6.54 2.41
N HIS A 14 0.77 5.69 3.20
CA HIS A 14 1.39 6.05 4.48
C HIS A 14 2.92 5.88 4.46
N GLY A 15 3.54 6.16 3.31
CA GLY A 15 4.99 5.91 3.10
C GLY A 15 5.92 6.83 3.89
N GLY A 16 5.43 7.93 4.48
CA GLY A 16 6.28 8.86 5.19
C GLY A 16 5.58 9.69 6.26
N ASN A 17 6.38 10.53 6.91
CA ASN A 17 5.92 11.41 7.99
C ASN A 17 6.21 12.89 7.69
N ALA A 18 6.33 13.24 6.43
CA ALA A 18 6.62 14.60 6.00
C ALA A 18 5.44 15.53 6.28
N VAL A 19 5.75 16.75 6.74
CA VAL A 19 4.80 17.82 6.99
C VAL A 19 5.14 18.98 6.08
N PRO A 20 4.26 19.43 5.17
CA PRO A 20 4.49 20.61 4.36
C PRO A 20 4.76 21.85 5.21
N ALA A 21 5.62 22.76 4.73
CA ALA A 21 6.05 23.93 5.47
C ALA A 21 4.90 24.79 6.00
N ALA A 22 3.84 24.94 5.21
CA ALA A 22 2.64 25.71 5.58
C ALA A 22 1.94 25.18 6.86
N PHE A 23 2.10 23.91 7.18
CA PHE A 23 1.49 23.27 8.35
C PHE A 23 2.48 22.93 9.46
N SER A 24 3.77 23.22 9.28
CA SER A 24 4.84 22.86 10.22
C SER A 24 4.59 23.36 11.63
N ALA A 25 4.05 24.57 11.79
CA ALA A 25 3.75 25.17 13.09
C ALA A 25 2.79 24.31 13.95
N ARG A 26 1.89 23.55 13.33
CA ARG A 26 0.92 22.69 14.05
C ARG A 26 1.56 21.44 14.64
N PHE A 27 2.74 21.07 14.17
CA PHE A 27 3.45 19.86 14.58
C PHE A 27 4.67 20.13 15.46
N GLN A 28 4.83 21.33 16.03
CA GLN A 28 5.98 21.69 16.85
C GLN A 28 5.96 21.10 18.27
N SER A 29 4.79 20.70 18.79
CA SER A 29 4.71 20.17 20.15
C SER A 29 5.48 18.84 20.28
N LYS A 30 6.03 18.56 21.48
CA LYS A 30 6.70 17.29 21.78
C LYS A 30 5.81 16.08 21.46
N GLN A 31 4.50 16.20 21.71
CA GLN A 31 3.53 15.15 21.40
C GLN A 31 3.39 14.93 19.88
N ALA A 32 3.23 16.01 19.10
CA ALA A 32 3.14 15.93 17.65
C ALA A 32 4.39 15.30 17.05
N GLN A 33 5.57 15.74 17.47
CA GLN A 33 6.85 15.22 17.03
C GLN A 33 7.03 13.72 17.38
N ALA A 34 6.56 13.28 18.56
CA ALA A 34 6.58 11.88 18.93
C ALA A 34 5.61 11.04 18.05
N MET A 35 4.42 11.59 17.75
CA MET A 35 3.45 10.91 16.88
C MET A 35 3.94 10.83 15.45
N LEU A 36 4.53 11.89 14.89
CA LEU A 36 5.13 11.88 13.54
C LEU A 36 6.18 10.79 13.38
N ARG A 37 6.99 10.52 14.40
CA ARG A 37 8.04 9.48 14.38
C ARG A 37 7.54 8.08 14.71
N SER A 38 6.25 7.89 14.90
CA SER A 38 5.64 6.60 15.26
C SER A 38 4.71 6.09 14.16
N HIS A 39 4.21 4.86 14.31
CA HIS A 39 3.17 4.28 13.47
C HIS A 39 1.87 5.08 13.40
N ARG A 40 1.73 6.14 14.19
CA ARG A 40 0.59 7.08 14.10
C ARG A 40 0.79 8.13 13.02
N GLY A 41 2.04 8.45 12.69
CA GLY A 41 2.39 9.42 11.66
C GLY A 41 2.51 8.81 10.26
N TYR A 42 2.96 7.56 10.19
CA TYR A 42 3.19 6.81 8.95
C TYR A 42 3.32 5.32 9.26
N ASP A 43 3.46 4.51 8.24
CA ASP A 43 3.68 3.07 8.37
C ASP A 43 5.16 2.73 8.18
N PRO A 44 5.94 2.54 9.29
CA PRO A 44 7.39 2.32 9.20
C PRO A 44 7.73 1.08 8.37
N GLY A 45 8.45 1.28 7.26
CA GLY A 45 8.84 0.22 6.32
C GLY A 45 7.91 0.05 5.12
N ALA A 46 6.74 0.70 5.09
CA ALA A 46 5.80 0.58 3.97
C ALA A 46 6.37 1.18 2.67
N TRP A 47 7.09 2.30 2.77
CA TRP A 47 7.76 2.93 1.64
C TRP A 47 8.73 1.97 0.97
N GLU A 48 9.66 1.41 1.75
CA GLU A 48 10.67 0.47 1.27
C GLU A 48 10.03 -0.81 0.71
N ALA A 49 9.00 -1.34 1.39
CA ALA A 49 8.28 -2.52 0.95
C ALA A 49 7.57 -2.28 -0.39
N SER A 50 6.88 -1.13 -0.55
CA SER A 50 6.15 -0.82 -1.77
C SER A 50 7.09 -0.68 -2.98
N ILE A 51 8.26 -0.05 -2.80
CA ILE A 51 9.29 0.03 -3.84
C ILE A 51 9.78 -1.37 -4.22
N GLN A 52 10.10 -2.22 -3.23
CA GLN A 52 10.58 -3.58 -3.50
C GLN A 52 9.53 -4.44 -4.21
N VAL A 53 8.25 -4.31 -3.81
CA VAL A 53 7.14 -4.99 -4.51
C VAL A 53 7.06 -4.52 -5.95
N ALA A 54 7.08 -3.23 -6.18
CA ALA A 54 7.02 -2.67 -7.53
C ALA A 54 8.22 -3.12 -8.38
N LEU A 55 9.45 -3.05 -7.86
CA LEU A 55 10.67 -3.51 -8.53
C LEU A 55 10.62 -5.00 -8.89
N GLY A 56 10.10 -5.84 -8.00
CA GLY A 56 9.92 -7.26 -8.28
C GLY A 56 8.88 -7.55 -9.37
N LEU A 57 7.94 -6.64 -9.58
CA LEU A 57 6.97 -6.68 -10.67
C LEU A 57 7.51 -6.05 -11.98
N PHE A 58 8.68 -5.42 -11.95
CA PHE A 58 9.38 -4.80 -13.08
C PHE A 58 10.71 -5.51 -13.39
N PRO A 59 10.71 -6.75 -13.84
CA PRO A 59 11.94 -7.55 -13.92
C PRO A 59 13.05 -6.96 -14.81
N ASP A 60 12.70 -6.01 -15.69
CA ASP A 60 13.62 -5.45 -16.70
C ASP A 60 13.99 -3.97 -16.46
N SER A 61 13.76 -3.43 -15.27
CA SER A 61 14.04 -2.01 -14.99
C SER A 61 15.25 -1.80 -14.07
N ALA A 62 16.06 -0.79 -14.39
CA ALA A 62 17.14 -0.35 -13.51
C ALA A 62 16.58 0.24 -12.21
N GLU A 63 17.09 -0.22 -11.07
CA GLU A 63 16.68 0.22 -9.71
C GLU A 63 16.86 1.73 -9.48
N GLU A 64 17.76 2.37 -10.22
CA GLU A 64 18.20 3.75 -9.97
C GLU A 64 17.10 4.80 -10.12
N SER A 65 16.10 4.59 -11.00
CA SER A 65 15.09 5.61 -11.27
C SER A 65 13.99 5.70 -10.19
N MET A 66 13.75 4.63 -9.43
CA MET A 66 12.72 4.62 -8.36
C MET A 66 13.24 5.18 -7.03
N LEU A 67 14.56 5.26 -6.87
CA LEU A 67 15.21 5.76 -5.65
C LEU A 67 15.51 7.25 -5.71
N ALA A 68 15.50 7.87 -6.89
CA ALA A 68 15.74 9.29 -7.10
C ALA A 68 14.50 10.14 -6.78
N VAL A 69 14.02 10.06 -5.55
CA VAL A 69 12.91 10.86 -5.05
C VAL A 69 13.47 12.04 -4.27
N ASP A 70 13.12 13.27 -4.68
CA ASP A 70 13.49 14.46 -3.91
C ASP A 70 12.91 14.35 -2.48
N PRO A 71 13.72 14.39 -1.43
CA PRO A 71 13.24 14.31 -0.06
C PRO A 71 12.33 15.49 0.33
N ASN A 72 12.33 16.58 -0.45
CA ASN A 72 11.46 17.75 -0.25
C ASN A 72 10.17 17.68 -1.06
N ASP A 73 10.00 16.68 -1.92
CA ASP A 73 8.75 16.44 -2.62
C ASP A 73 7.81 15.64 -1.69
N PHE A 74 6.65 16.20 -1.40
CA PHE A 74 5.63 15.60 -0.53
C PHE A 74 4.40 15.12 -1.31
N GLY A 75 4.43 15.29 -2.63
CA GLY A 75 3.30 15.03 -3.51
C GLY A 75 3.04 13.56 -3.81
N VAL A 76 2.49 13.32 -4.97
CA VAL A 76 2.25 11.98 -5.52
C VAL A 76 3.49 11.51 -6.26
N PHE A 77 4.16 10.52 -5.72
CA PHE A 77 5.24 9.83 -6.44
C PHE A 77 4.63 8.81 -7.39
N ARG A 78 5.07 8.81 -8.65
CA ARG A 78 4.59 7.89 -9.67
C ARG A 78 5.73 7.33 -10.49
N GLN A 79 5.73 6.01 -10.67
CA GLN A 79 6.57 5.30 -11.63
C GLN A 79 5.69 4.33 -12.43
N GLU A 80 5.74 4.41 -13.75
CA GLU A 80 4.93 3.60 -14.65
C GLU A 80 5.80 2.67 -15.49
N ARG A 81 5.33 1.43 -15.65
CA ARG A 81 5.86 0.41 -16.52
C ARG A 81 4.73 -0.31 -17.25
N PRO A 82 5.00 -1.08 -18.33
CA PRO A 82 3.96 -1.68 -19.16
C PRO A 82 2.89 -2.46 -18.40
N HIS A 83 3.24 -3.15 -17.31
CA HIS A 83 2.33 -4.02 -16.56
C HIS A 83 2.19 -3.67 -15.08
N CYS A 84 2.83 -2.62 -14.64
CA CYS A 84 2.72 -2.16 -13.26
C CYS A 84 2.91 -0.65 -13.16
N THR A 85 2.15 0.01 -12.29
CA THR A 85 2.40 1.39 -11.86
C THR A 85 2.54 1.41 -10.34
N TRP A 86 3.53 2.12 -9.86
CA TRP A 86 3.72 2.44 -8.46
C TRP A 86 3.34 3.89 -8.20
N LEU A 87 2.49 4.11 -7.18
CA LEU A 87 2.10 5.44 -6.68
C LEU A 87 2.27 5.46 -5.16
N ALA A 88 2.86 6.51 -4.62
CA ALA A 88 3.07 6.61 -3.18
C ALA A 88 3.08 8.05 -2.69
N SER A 89 2.93 8.24 -1.38
CA SER A 89 3.05 9.54 -0.73
C SER A 89 3.93 9.46 0.51
N LYS A 90 4.72 10.51 0.75
CA LYS A 90 5.48 10.71 2.00
C LYS A 90 4.77 11.63 2.98
N THR A 91 3.65 12.21 2.61
CA THR A 91 2.87 13.08 3.51
C THR A 91 2.38 12.29 4.71
N THR A 92 2.55 12.86 5.90
CA THR A 92 2.08 12.23 7.13
C THR A 92 0.56 12.07 7.14
N ARG A 93 0.05 10.89 7.53
CA ARG A 93 -1.39 10.68 7.75
C ARG A 93 -1.97 11.56 8.86
N LEU A 94 -1.11 12.19 9.68
CA LEU A 94 -1.55 13.16 10.68
C LEU A 94 -1.96 14.51 10.08
N LEU A 95 -1.58 14.80 8.83
CA LEU A 95 -2.04 15.97 8.10
C LEU A 95 -3.44 15.72 7.55
N VAL A 96 -3.56 14.73 6.71
CA VAL A 96 -4.77 14.17 6.13
C VAL A 96 -4.51 12.70 5.78
N ASP A 97 -5.42 11.81 6.13
CA ASP A 97 -5.24 10.38 5.88
C ASP A 97 -5.68 10.02 4.46
N LEU A 98 -4.74 9.67 3.59
CA LEU A 98 -4.99 9.34 2.19
C LEU A 98 -5.75 8.01 2.03
N ASN A 99 -5.69 7.15 3.05
CA ASN A 99 -6.43 5.88 3.11
C ASN A 99 -7.75 6.00 3.89
N ARG A 100 -8.39 7.17 3.85
CA ARG A 100 -9.73 7.41 4.39
C ARG A 100 -10.58 8.14 3.37
N SER A 101 -11.88 7.96 3.43
CA SER A 101 -12.84 8.79 2.68
C SER A 101 -12.77 10.24 3.14
N SER A 102 -13.05 11.19 2.26
CA SER A 102 -12.95 12.62 2.57
C SER A 102 -13.91 13.09 3.65
N ASP A 103 -14.99 12.35 3.89
CA ASP A 103 -16.03 12.58 4.89
C ASP A 103 -15.86 11.70 6.15
N ALA A 104 -14.84 10.85 6.19
CA ALA A 104 -14.56 10.03 7.36
C ALA A 104 -14.24 10.91 8.59
N SER A 105 -14.73 10.51 9.75
CA SER A 105 -14.53 11.26 11.00
C SER A 105 -13.06 11.34 11.43
N ASP A 106 -12.21 10.44 10.94
CA ASP A 106 -10.79 10.31 11.25
C ASP A 106 -9.85 10.64 10.06
N VAL A 107 -10.38 11.22 8.97
CA VAL A 107 -9.57 11.70 7.84
C VAL A 107 -8.59 12.80 8.28
N PHE A 108 -8.97 13.60 9.25
CA PHE A 108 -8.11 14.60 9.88
C PHE A 108 -7.68 14.16 11.28
N SER A 109 -6.40 14.34 11.58
CA SER A 109 -5.92 14.09 12.93
C SER A 109 -6.36 15.19 13.91
N LYS A 110 -6.08 14.98 15.20
CA LYS A 110 -6.29 16.01 16.23
C LYS A 110 -5.49 17.30 16.01
N PHE A 111 -4.50 17.31 15.12
CA PHE A 111 -3.69 18.50 14.77
C PHE A 111 -4.31 19.31 13.65
N THR A 112 -5.09 18.69 12.81
CA THR A 112 -5.72 19.32 11.62
C THR A 112 -7.24 19.32 11.69
N GLY A 113 -7.87 18.42 12.47
CA GLY A 113 -9.31 18.44 12.69
C GLY A 113 -9.86 19.77 13.24
N PRO A 114 -9.15 20.49 14.14
CA PRO A 114 -9.58 21.82 14.64
C PRO A 114 -9.44 22.98 13.64
N LEU A 115 -8.92 22.76 12.42
CA LEU A 115 -8.87 23.76 11.36
C LEU A 115 -10.27 24.25 10.96
N ALA A 116 -10.36 25.48 10.44
CA ALA A 116 -11.57 25.98 9.82
C ALA A 116 -11.98 25.11 8.61
N ALA A 117 -13.26 25.10 8.27
CA ALA A 117 -13.76 24.28 7.17
C ALA A 117 -13.00 24.54 5.87
N ALA A 118 -12.76 25.83 5.52
CA ALA A 118 -12.02 26.20 4.33
C ALA A 118 -10.59 25.67 4.30
N GLU A 119 -9.89 25.67 5.44
CA GLU A 119 -8.52 25.12 5.54
C GLU A 119 -8.52 23.58 5.42
N ARG A 120 -9.55 22.89 5.93
CA ARG A 120 -9.73 21.45 5.73
C ARG A 120 -10.03 21.10 4.28
N ASP A 121 -10.88 21.90 3.63
CA ASP A 121 -11.19 21.74 2.21
C ASP A 121 -9.94 21.93 1.34
N GLU A 122 -9.08 22.88 1.69
CA GLU A 122 -7.78 23.09 1.03
C GLU A 122 -6.85 21.89 1.23
N LEU A 123 -6.79 21.30 2.43
CA LEU A 123 -6.02 20.07 2.68
C LEU A 123 -6.53 18.91 1.81
N LEU A 124 -7.85 18.75 1.71
CA LEU A 124 -8.44 17.73 0.82
C LEU A 124 -8.09 17.99 -0.64
N ALA A 125 -8.19 19.25 -1.08
CA ALA A 125 -7.94 19.63 -2.47
C ALA A 125 -6.46 19.52 -2.87
N SER A 126 -5.55 19.83 -1.94
CA SER A 126 -4.12 19.90 -2.25
C SER A 126 -3.37 18.58 -2.03
N TRP A 127 -3.87 17.68 -1.16
CA TRP A 127 -3.13 16.49 -0.73
C TRP A 127 -3.93 15.20 -0.89
N HIS A 128 -5.19 15.18 -0.46
CA HIS A 128 -6.00 13.97 -0.43
C HIS A 128 -6.52 13.59 -1.82
N ARG A 129 -7.28 14.50 -2.47
CA ARG A 129 -7.88 14.24 -3.79
C ARG A 129 -6.83 13.96 -4.85
N PRO A 130 -5.75 14.76 -5.01
CA PRO A 130 -4.77 14.52 -6.08
C PRO A 130 -4.15 13.12 -6.02
N TYR A 131 -3.93 12.57 -4.83
CA TYR A 131 -3.42 11.22 -4.67
C TYR A 131 -4.46 10.18 -5.08
N ARG A 132 -5.67 10.26 -4.53
CA ARG A 132 -6.73 9.27 -4.79
C ARG A 132 -7.19 9.31 -6.24
N ASP A 133 -7.34 10.49 -6.81
CA ASP A 133 -7.72 10.69 -8.22
C ASP A 133 -6.64 10.12 -9.16
N ALA A 134 -5.35 10.27 -8.83
CA ALA A 134 -4.26 9.70 -9.61
C ALA A 134 -4.29 8.17 -9.60
N VAL A 135 -4.60 7.55 -8.46
CA VAL A 135 -4.74 6.08 -8.36
C VAL A 135 -5.97 5.60 -9.13
N GLU A 136 -7.12 6.25 -8.93
CA GLU A 136 -8.37 5.90 -9.62
C GLU A 136 -8.23 6.02 -11.13
N ALA A 137 -7.66 7.13 -11.62
CA ALA A 137 -7.41 7.34 -13.04
C ALA A 137 -6.46 6.28 -13.64
N GLU A 138 -5.44 5.85 -12.89
CA GLU A 138 -4.53 4.81 -13.35
C GLU A 138 -5.21 3.45 -13.44
N VAL A 139 -6.01 3.09 -12.44
CA VAL A 139 -6.80 1.85 -12.46
C VAL A 139 -7.78 1.87 -13.64
N ALA A 140 -8.54 2.97 -13.83
CA ALA A 140 -9.47 3.14 -14.95
C ALA A 140 -8.77 2.97 -16.30
N ARG A 141 -7.65 3.66 -16.51
CA ARG A 141 -6.86 3.59 -17.75
C ARG A 141 -6.40 2.17 -18.09
N ARG A 142 -6.00 1.39 -17.07
CA ARG A 142 -5.58 -0.01 -17.27
C ARG A 142 -6.76 -0.92 -17.60
N ILE A 143 -7.91 -0.70 -16.95
CA ILE A 143 -9.14 -1.45 -17.24
C ILE A 143 -9.63 -1.17 -18.68
N GLU A 144 -9.57 0.08 -19.14
CA GLU A 144 -9.91 0.45 -20.52
C GLU A 144 -9.05 -0.27 -21.57
N CYS A 145 -7.82 -0.62 -21.21
CA CYS A 145 -6.96 -1.48 -22.05
C CYS A 145 -7.31 -2.97 -21.99
N HIS A 146 -8.53 -3.34 -21.55
CA HIS A 146 -9.01 -4.71 -21.38
C HIS A 146 -8.16 -5.57 -20.44
N ARG A 147 -7.71 -4.96 -19.34
CA ARG A 147 -6.88 -5.60 -18.32
C ARG A 147 -7.68 -5.87 -17.06
N CYS A 148 -7.34 -6.96 -16.37
CA CYS A 148 -7.69 -7.09 -14.96
C CYS A 148 -6.59 -6.43 -14.13
N VAL A 149 -6.95 -5.54 -13.23
CA VAL A 149 -6.01 -4.81 -12.38
C VAL A 149 -6.00 -5.44 -10.99
N VAL A 150 -4.83 -5.88 -10.55
CA VAL A 150 -4.56 -6.23 -9.15
C VAL A 150 -3.92 -5.01 -8.49
N HIS A 151 -4.66 -4.38 -7.59
CA HIS A 151 -4.18 -3.27 -6.78
C HIS A 151 -3.66 -3.79 -5.45
N LEU A 152 -2.37 -3.59 -5.19
CA LEU A 152 -1.70 -3.93 -3.93
C LEU A 152 -1.41 -2.65 -3.17
N SER A 153 -2.21 -2.32 -2.17
CA SER A 153 -1.97 -1.21 -1.24
C SER A 153 -1.08 -1.70 -0.11
N ILE A 154 0.14 -1.18 -0.04
CA ILE A 154 1.19 -1.68 0.86
C ILE A 154 1.23 -0.88 2.15
N HIS A 155 0.94 -1.56 3.24
CA HIS A 155 0.93 -1.03 4.59
C HIS A 155 1.82 -1.83 5.53
N THR A 156 2.10 -1.26 6.70
CA THR A 156 2.74 -2.01 7.78
C THR A 156 2.04 -1.76 9.11
N PHE A 157 1.92 -2.81 9.91
CA PHE A 157 1.34 -2.74 11.24
C PHE A 157 2.33 -3.05 12.35
N THR A 158 2.03 -2.55 13.56
CA THR A 158 2.85 -2.82 14.75
C THR A 158 2.56 -4.21 15.31
N PRO A 159 3.60 -4.98 15.74
CA PRO A 159 3.41 -6.32 16.30
C PRO A 159 2.66 -6.32 17.63
N ARG A 160 2.52 -5.16 18.27
CA ARG A 160 1.78 -5.01 19.53
C ARG A 160 0.91 -3.77 19.48
N ILE A 161 -0.31 -3.87 20.02
CA ILE A 161 -1.21 -2.73 20.24
C ILE A 161 -1.81 -2.86 21.64
N ALA A 162 -1.82 -1.78 22.41
CA ALA A 162 -2.32 -1.76 23.78
C ALA A 162 -1.79 -2.94 24.64
N GLY A 163 -0.50 -3.27 24.48
CA GLY A 163 0.17 -4.38 25.20
C GLY A 163 -0.10 -5.79 24.63
N ARG A 164 -1.09 -5.97 23.75
CA ARG A 164 -1.46 -7.26 23.16
C ARG A 164 -0.60 -7.57 21.93
N TRP A 165 -0.06 -8.77 21.89
CA TRP A 165 0.67 -9.29 20.73
C TRP A 165 -0.29 -9.66 19.59
N ARG A 166 0.07 -9.28 18.36
CA ARG A 166 -0.59 -9.71 17.12
C ARG A 166 0.19 -10.86 16.52
N PRO A 167 -0.33 -12.10 16.56
CA PRO A 167 0.42 -13.30 16.14
C PRO A 167 0.37 -13.52 14.61
N ILE A 168 0.46 -12.48 13.84
CA ILE A 168 0.47 -12.48 12.37
C ILE A 168 1.71 -11.77 11.84
N ASP A 169 2.12 -12.14 10.65
CA ASP A 169 3.27 -11.57 9.96
C ASP A 169 2.85 -10.78 8.74
N VAL A 170 1.85 -11.28 8.02
CA VAL A 170 1.23 -10.64 6.86
C VAL A 170 -0.28 -10.76 6.95
N GLY A 171 -0.98 -9.65 6.78
CA GLY A 171 -2.41 -9.58 6.56
C GLY A 171 -2.70 -9.38 5.07
N LEU A 172 -3.62 -10.16 4.51
CA LEU A 172 -4.22 -9.93 3.21
C LEU A 172 -5.65 -9.45 3.47
N LEU A 173 -5.88 -8.15 3.28
CA LEU A 173 -7.17 -7.52 3.55
C LEU A 173 -7.91 -7.35 2.24
N PHE A 174 -9.09 -7.92 2.15
CA PHE A 174 -9.91 -7.93 0.95
C PHE A 174 -11.39 -8.00 1.33
N ASP A 175 -12.29 -7.75 0.38
CA ASP A 175 -13.72 -7.94 0.57
C ASP A 175 -14.09 -9.40 0.29
N PRO A 176 -14.53 -10.19 1.31
CA PRO A 176 -14.91 -11.59 1.12
C PRO A 176 -16.11 -11.79 0.19
N ALA A 177 -16.92 -10.76 -0.04
CA ALA A 177 -18.05 -10.82 -0.97
C ALA A 177 -17.61 -10.74 -2.44
N ARG A 178 -16.37 -10.30 -2.72
CA ARG A 178 -15.78 -10.25 -4.05
C ARG A 178 -15.01 -11.53 -4.34
N THR A 179 -15.58 -12.38 -5.16
CA THR A 179 -15.05 -13.73 -5.46
C THR A 179 -13.64 -13.69 -6.04
N GLY A 180 -13.34 -12.68 -6.89
CA GLY A 180 -12.00 -12.51 -7.47
C GLY A 180 -10.94 -12.25 -6.42
N GLU A 181 -11.20 -11.33 -5.49
CA GLU A 181 -10.28 -11.00 -4.39
C GLU A 181 -10.08 -12.20 -3.45
N ALA A 182 -11.17 -12.87 -3.06
CA ALA A 182 -11.12 -14.05 -2.20
C ALA A 182 -10.26 -15.16 -2.82
N THR A 183 -10.51 -15.50 -4.09
CA THR A 183 -9.78 -16.54 -4.82
C THR A 183 -8.28 -16.17 -4.95
N PHE A 184 -7.98 -14.91 -5.27
CA PHE A 184 -6.61 -14.44 -5.38
C PHE A 184 -5.85 -14.54 -4.05
N CYS A 185 -6.45 -14.07 -2.95
CA CYS A 185 -5.85 -14.10 -1.62
C CYS A 185 -5.68 -15.53 -1.09
N GLU A 186 -6.64 -16.43 -1.38
CA GLU A 186 -6.52 -17.84 -1.04
C GLU A 186 -5.35 -18.50 -1.76
N ALA A 187 -5.25 -18.33 -3.06
CA ALA A 187 -4.13 -18.84 -3.84
C ALA A 187 -2.79 -18.30 -3.34
N TRP A 188 -2.72 -17.00 -3.02
CA TRP A 188 -1.51 -16.37 -2.49
C TRP A 188 -1.08 -16.97 -1.15
N LYS A 189 -2.00 -17.10 -0.21
CA LYS A 189 -1.70 -17.69 1.11
C LYS A 189 -1.28 -19.15 0.99
N VAL A 190 -1.94 -19.94 0.13
CA VAL A 190 -1.57 -21.34 -0.12
C VAL A 190 -0.15 -21.43 -0.67
N ALA A 191 0.21 -20.56 -1.62
CA ALA A 191 1.55 -20.52 -2.21
C ALA A 191 2.64 -20.09 -1.21
N CYS A 192 2.32 -19.27 -0.20
CA CYS A 192 3.27 -18.89 0.86
C CYS A 192 3.68 -20.07 1.76
N SER A 193 2.80 -21.04 1.98
CA SER A 193 2.99 -22.10 2.98
C SER A 193 4.21 -23.00 2.74
N PRO A 194 4.51 -23.49 1.52
CA PRO A 194 5.68 -24.34 1.28
C PRO A 194 7.00 -23.58 1.29
N ILE A 195 7.00 -22.28 0.95
CA ILE A 195 8.23 -21.46 0.89
C ILE A 195 8.65 -21.01 2.29
N SER A 196 7.70 -20.73 3.18
CA SER A 196 7.99 -20.34 4.54
C SER A 196 6.98 -20.92 5.53
N THR A 197 7.30 -22.06 6.12
CA THR A 197 6.49 -22.69 7.18
C THR A 197 6.36 -21.83 8.45
N LYS A 198 7.15 -20.76 8.56
CA LYS A 198 7.16 -19.84 9.72
C LYS A 198 6.37 -18.57 9.46
N LEU A 199 5.99 -18.29 8.21
CA LEU A 199 5.25 -17.06 7.87
C LEU A 199 3.75 -17.22 8.16
N ARG A 200 3.25 -16.41 9.06
CA ARG A 200 1.84 -16.44 9.47
C ARG A 200 1.05 -15.41 8.63
N VAL A 201 0.46 -15.90 7.55
CA VAL A 201 -0.42 -15.12 6.69
C VAL A 201 -1.86 -15.27 7.17
N ALA A 202 -2.55 -14.17 7.40
CA ALA A 202 -3.94 -14.13 7.85
C ALA A 202 -4.81 -13.33 6.88
N TYR A 203 -6.11 -13.66 6.80
CA TYR A 203 -7.09 -12.89 6.05
C TYR A 203 -7.77 -11.89 6.97
N ASN A 204 -7.95 -10.67 6.49
CA ASN A 204 -8.69 -9.62 7.19
C ASN A 204 -8.24 -9.45 8.65
N GLN A 205 -6.91 -9.45 8.85
CA GLN A 205 -6.23 -9.15 10.10
C GLN A 205 -4.95 -8.36 9.79
N PRO A 206 -4.62 -7.35 10.59
CA PRO A 206 -5.23 -6.95 11.85
C PRO A 206 -6.43 -5.99 11.68
N TYR A 207 -6.83 -5.69 10.47
CA TYR A 207 -7.98 -4.85 10.09
C TYR A 207 -8.85 -5.59 9.09
N LEU A 208 -10.06 -5.10 8.83
CA LEU A 208 -10.95 -5.68 7.83
C LEU A 208 -10.68 -5.03 6.47
N GLY A 209 -10.67 -5.84 5.41
CA GLY A 209 -10.55 -5.32 4.04
C GLY A 209 -11.78 -4.54 3.58
N THR A 210 -12.88 -4.59 4.35
CA THR A 210 -14.11 -3.81 4.14
C THR A 210 -14.18 -2.52 4.96
N ASP A 211 -13.15 -2.25 5.80
CA ASP A 211 -13.05 -0.96 6.48
C ASP A 211 -12.91 0.18 5.46
N ASP A 212 -13.22 1.42 5.86
CA ASP A 212 -13.03 2.58 5.00
C ASP A 212 -11.56 2.72 4.58
N GLY A 213 -11.34 2.85 3.27
CA GLY A 213 -10.01 2.94 2.69
C GLY A 213 -10.03 3.19 1.18
N LEU A 214 -8.85 3.34 0.58
CA LEU A 214 -8.72 3.55 -0.86
C LEU A 214 -9.22 2.34 -1.65
N THR A 215 -8.88 1.12 -1.24
CA THR A 215 -9.35 -0.11 -1.89
C THR A 215 -10.86 -0.25 -1.82
N THR A 216 -11.48 0.13 -0.70
CA THR A 216 -12.94 0.11 -0.53
C THR A 216 -13.62 1.14 -1.44
N HIS A 217 -13.06 2.33 -1.56
CA HIS A 217 -13.54 3.34 -2.53
C HIS A 217 -13.48 2.80 -3.96
N LEU A 218 -12.33 2.26 -4.39
CA LEU A 218 -12.14 1.76 -5.75
C LEU A 218 -13.03 0.53 -6.08
N ARG A 219 -13.38 -0.29 -5.08
CA ARG A 219 -14.40 -1.34 -5.25
C ARG A 219 -15.78 -0.78 -5.58
N GLY A 220 -16.09 0.43 -5.11
CA GLY A 220 -17.30 1.15 -5.50
C GLY A 220 -17.28 1.65 -6.95
N CYS A 221 -16.09 1.92 -7.48
CA CYS A 221 -15.90 2.43 -8.85
C CYS A 221 -15.79 1.29 -9.90
N PHE A 222 -15.22 0.13 -9.52
CA PHE A 222 -14.83 -0.93 -10.47
C PHE A 222 -15.39 -2.30 -10.07
N GLY A 223 -15.87 -3.04 -11.07
CA GLY A 223 -16.43 -4.38 -10.87
C GLY A 223 -15.38 -5.45 -10.53
N ASP A 224 -15.82 -6.55 -9.88
CA ASP A 224 -14.97 -7.66 -9.43
C ASP A 224 -14.19 -8.37 -10.56
N ALA A 225 -14.75 -8.37 -11.78
CA ALA A 225 -14.08 -8.98 -12.93
C ALA A 225 -12.87 -8.15 -13.45
N SER A 226 -12.79 -6.86 -13.12
CA SER A 226 -11.78 -5.96 -13.66
C SER A 226 -10.83 -5.38 -12.61
N TYR A 227 -11.22 -5.39 -11.33
CA TYR A 227 -10.43 -4.81 -10.24
C TYR A 227 -10.43 -5.71 -9.01
N LEU A 228 -9.24 -6.03 -8.52
CA LEU A 228 -8.99 -6.76 -7.28
C LEU A 228 -8.20 -5.84 -6.35
N GLY A 229 -8.83 -5.33 -5.29
CA GLY A 229 -8.22 -4.44 -4.32
C GLY A 229 -7.77 -5.21 -3.08
N ILE A 230 -6.48 -5.25 -2.82
CA ILE A 230 -5.90 -5.98 -1.68
C ILE A 230 -4.98 -5.06 -0.90
N GLU A 231 -5.29 -4.82 0.38
CA GLU A 231 -4.33 -4.19 1.28
C GLU A 231 -3.41 -5.26 1.85
N VAL A 232 -2.12 -5.07 1.67
CA VAL A 232 -1.07 -5.98 2.16
C VAL A 232 -0.44 -5.37 3.39
N GLU A 233 -0.82 -5.87 4.53
CA GLU A 233 -0.33 -5.44 5.84
C GLU A 233 0.85 -6.29 6.28
N ILE A 234 2.05 -5.71 6.31
CA ILE A 234 3.27 -6.41 6.73
C ILE A 234 3.64 -5.99 8.15
N CYS A 235 3.92 -6.95 9.03
CA CYS A 235 4.36 -6.65 10.38
C CYS A 235 5.67 -5.85 10.36
N ASN A 236 5.68 -4.62 10.88
CA ASN A 236 6.84 -3.72 10.81
C ASN A 236 8.07 -4.22 11.61
N ARG A 237 7.97 -5.32 12.37
CA ARG A 237 9.11 -5.97 13.00
C ARG A 237 10.18 -6.42 12.01
N PHE A 238 9.79 -6.72 10.76
CA PHE A 238 10.72 -7.09 9.70
C PHE A 238 11.58 -5.92 9.26
N PHE A 239 11.05 -4.70 9.27
CA PHE A 239 11.73 -3.47 8.86
C PHE A 239 12.60 -2.84 9.96
N LYS A 240 12.52 -3.34 11.20
CA LYS A 240 13.40 -2.97 12.31
C LYS A 240 14.69 -3.81 12.37
N ARG A 241 14.82 -4.79 11.50
CA ARG A 241 15.96 -5.69 11.42
C ARG A 241 16.91 -5.30 10.27
N ARG A 242 17.96 -6.10 10.05
CA ARG A 242 18.89 -5.91 8.94
C ARG A 242 18.15 -5.94 7.60
N ARG A 243 18.65 -5.22 6.60
CA ARG A 243 18.07 -5.09 5.25
C ARG A 243 17.75 -6.45 4.61
N GLU A 244 18.55 -7.47 4.86
CA GLU A 244 18.33 -8.85 4.38
C GLU A 244 16.98 -9.43 4.84
N SER A 245 16.59 -9.18 6.11
CA SER A 245 15.30 -9.66 6.63
C SER A 245 14.09 -8.92 6.05
N GLN A 246 14.29 -7.67 5.63
CA GLN A 246 13.28 -6.85 4.95
C GLN A 246 13.06 -7.40 3.54
N MET A 247 14.15 -7.63 2.80
CA MET A 247 14.09 -8.20 1.45
C MET A 247 13.45 -9.58 1.46
N GLN A 248 13.81 -10.43 2.41
CA GLN A 248 13.32 -11.80 2.46
C GLN A 248 11.79 -11.91 2.58
N ILE A 249 11.12 -11.04 3.36
CA ILE A 249 9.66 -11.08 3.47
C ILE A 249 8.98 -10.63 2.17
N VAL A 250 9.49 -9.56 1.55
CA VAL A 250 8.95 -9.06 0.28
C VAL A 250 9.23 -10.05 -0.86
N ASP A 251 10.43 -10.62 -0.93
CA ASP A 251 10.78 -11.65 -1.92
C ASP A 251 9.86 -12.87 -1.79
N THR A 252 9.55 -13.30 -0.56
CA THR A 252 8.61 -14.40 -0.33
C THR A 252 7.22 -14.06 -0.88
N LEU A 253 6.73 -12.85 -0.63
CA LEU A 253 5.44 -12.40 -1.14
C LEU A 253 5.43 -12.34 -2.67
N LEU A 254 6.50 -11.84 -3.28
CA LEU A 254 6.63 -11.75 -4.74
C LEU A 254 6.72 -13.14 -5.40
N GLN A 255 7.52 -14.06 -4.84
CA GLN A 255 7.65 -15.41 -5.37
C GLN A 255 6.36 -16.21 -5.30
N THR A 256 5.49 -15.87 -4.36
CA THR A 256 4.22 -16.57 -4.13
C THR A 256 3.02 -15.85 -4.72
N LEU A 257 3.22 -14.67 -5.29
CA LEU A 257 2.15 -13.88 -5.89
C LEU A 257 1.46 -14.66 -7.01
N PRO A 258 0.12 -14.84 -6.97
CA PRO A 258 -0.58 -15.62 -7.97
C PRO A 258 -0.39 -15.04 -9.37
N ALA A 259 0.04 -15.87 -10.32
CA ALA A 259 0.07 -15.53 -11.73
C ALA A 259 -1.35 -15.69 -12.27
N ASN A 260 -2.08 -14.59 -12.41
CA ASN A 260 -3.35 -14.66 -13.11
C ASN A 260 -3.11 -14.90 -14.62
N GLY A 261 -3.37 -16.12 -15.07
CA GLY A 261 -3.62 -16.46 -16.47
C GLY A 261 -2.45 -16.38 -17.43
N GLY A 262 -1.27 -16.87 -17.05
CA GLY A 262 -0.18 -17.05 -18.02
C GLY A 262 1.11 -17.50 -17.36
N ASN A 263 1.57 -18.68 -17.71
CA ASN A 263 2.83 -19.29 -17.31
C ASN A 263 3.98 -18.26 -17.12
N LYS A 264 4.33 -17.95 -15.87
CA LYS A 264 5.65 -17.50 -15.52
C LYS A 264 6.24 -18.48 -14.51
N THR A 265 6.98 -19.45 -15.03
CA THR A 265 8.08 -20.06 -14.27
C THR A 265 9.09 -18.95 -14.02
N ILE A 266 9.09 -18.39 -12.81
CA ILE A 266 10.21 -17.58 -12.33
C ILE A 266 11.34 -18.57 -12.11
N SER A 267 12.30 -18.64 -13.05
CA SER A 267 13.54 -19.40 -12.85
C SER A 267 14.25 -18.85 -11.63
N PRO A 268 14.65 -19.68 -10.66
CA PRO A 268 15.50 -19.23 -9.57
C PRO A 268 16.83 -18.78 -10.19
N LYS A 269 17.20 -17.50 -9.99
CA LYS A 269 18.53 -17.01 -10.32
C LYS A 269 19.52 -17.86 -9.52
N GLY A 270 20.39 -18.54 -10.27
CA GLY A 270 21.32 -19.53 -9.77
C GLY A 270 22.17 -19.06 -8.59
N ALA A 271 22.24 -19.93 -7.60
CA ALA A 271 23.34 -19.95 -6.64
C ALA A 271 24.67 -20.09 -7.40
N LYS A 272 25.52 -19.08 -7.30
CA LYS A 272 26.97 -19.20 -7.46
C LYS A 272 27.62 -18.42 -6.33
#